data_78beefa298d14b46680c236f0256b317
#
_entry.id   78beefa298d14b46680c236f0256b317
#
_cell.length_a   1.000
_cell.length_b   1.000
_cell.length_c   1.000
_cell.angle_alpha   90.00
_cell.angle_beta   90.00
_cell.angle_gamma   90.00
#
_symmetry.space_group_name_H-M   'P 1'
#
loop_
_entity.id
_entity.type
_entity.pdbx_description
1 polymer ?
#
loop_
_entity_poly.entity_id
_entity_poly.type
_entity_poly.pdbx_seq_one_letter_code
_entity_poly.pdbx_strand_id
1 'polypeptide(L)'
;MDPISNKKEFEDLTANLRDLAYSYIEKYNPSKQQTKTYLLKKYLRKFQGTKVKKEVTEIIDNIVSNLENKNFLNDNIFSDSRARILFRRGYSLNKISHSLRGKGIDQQKINLSLEKIKNEKSDPDFVSAMKICKKKRIGPQR
;
A
#
# COMPACT_ATOMS: atom_id res chain seq x y z
N MET A 1 -31.77 2.36 -5.99
CA MET A 1 -31.50 3.76 -6.27
C MET A 1 -30.00 3.96 -6.45
N ASP A 2 -29.65 4.76 -7.41
CA ASP A 2 -28.24 5.06 -7.67
C ASP A 2 -27.76 6.05 -6.60
N PRO A 3 -26.70 5.69 -5.80
CA PRO A 3 -26.19 6.59 -4.76
C PRO A 3 -25.56 7.87 -5.29
N ILE A 4 -25.30 7.95 -6.59
CA ILE A 4 -24.70 9.13 -7.20
C ILE A 4 -25.64 9.74 -8.24
N SER A 5 -26.94 9.64 -7.99
CA SER A 5 -27.95 10.13 -8.94
C SER A 5 -28.00 11.65 -9.00
N ASN A 6 -27.50 12.36 -7.98
CA ASN A 6 -27.48 13.83 -7.99
C ASN A 6 -26.15 14.35 -7.42
N LYS A 7 -25.93 15.64 -7.62
CA LYS A 7 -24.68 16.29 -7.27
C LYS A 7 -24.36 16.21 -5.76
N LYS A 8 -25.38 16.39 -4.93
CA LYS A 8 -25.19 16.36 -3.49
C LYS A 8 -24.77 14.96 -3.02
N GLU A 9 -25.42 13.92 -3.55
CA GLU A 9 -25.07 12.55 -3.21
C GLU A 9 -23.64 12.24 -3.66
N PHE A 10 -23.26 12.72 -4.83
CA PHE A 10 -21.91 12.56 -5.36
C PHE A 10 -20.87 13.21 -4.44
N GLU A 11 -21.12 14.45 -4.01
CA GLU A 11 -20.21 15.17 -3.13
C GLU A 11 -20.11 14.50 -1.76
N ASP A 12 -21.24 14.07 -1.21
CA ASP A 12 -21.27 13.38 0.08
C ASP A 12 -20.49 12.06 0.02
N LEU A 13 -20.69 11.29 -1.04
CA LEU A 13 -19.98 10.04 -1.22
C LEU A 13 -18.48 10.27 -1.33
N THR A 14 -18.09 11.27 -2.13
CA THR A 14 -16.68 11.61 -2.30
C THR A 14 -16.04 12.00 -0.97
N ALA A 15 -16.72 12.83 -0.19
CA ALA A 15 -16.22 13.27 1.11
C ALA A 15 -16.08 12.09 2.06
N ASN A 16 -17.07 11.20 2.10
CA ASN A 16 -17.02 10.03 2.97
C ASN A 16 -15.88 9.09 2.61
N LEU A 17 -15.69 8.83 1.32
CA LEU A 17 -14.61 7.97 0.86
C LEU A 17 -13.24 8.60 1.14
N ARG A 18 -13.14 9.92 0.97
CA ARG A 18 -11.90 10.63 1.26
C ARG A 18 -11.53 10.54 2.73
N ASP A 19 -12.50 10.73 3.62
CA ASP A 19 -12.26 10.62 5.06
C ASP A 19 -11.82 9.22 5.45
N LEU A 20 -12.44 8.21 4.85
CA LEU A 20 -12.04 6.82 5.08
C LEU A 20 -10.61 6.57 4.61
N ALA A 21 -10.25 7.16 3.46
CA ALA A 21 -8.90 7.01 2.92
C ALA A 21 -7.86 7.64 3.85
N TYR A 22 -8.11 8.84 4.34
CA TYR A 22 -7.18 9.50 5.27
C TYR A 22 -6.98 8.67 6.53
N SER A 23 -8.06 8.17 7.11
CA SER A 23 -7.98 7.35 8.32
C SER A 23 -7.19 6.07 8.07
N TYR A 24 -7.41 5.44 6.94
CA TYR A 24 -6.74 4.20 6.58
C TYR A 24 -5.24 4.43 6.38
N ILE A 25 -4.88 5.50 5.68
CA ILE A 25 -3.48 5.85 5.42
C ILE A 25 -2.75 6.14 6.73
N GLU A 26 -3.38 6.92 7.60
CA GLU A 26 -2.79 7.29 8.89
C GLU A 26 -2.52 6.06 9.74
N LYS A 27 -3.44 5.11 9.73
CA LYS A 27 -3.35 3.93 10.59
C LYS A 27 -2.43 2.85 10.04
N TYR A 28 -2.44 2.62 8.74
CA TYR A 28 -1.79 1.45 8.15
C TYR A 28 -0.67 1.77 7.16
N ASN A 29 -0.54 3.01 6.74
CA ASN A 29 0.46 3.42 5.75
C ASN A 29 0.48 2.47 4.53
N PRO A 30 -0.64 2.35 3.82
CA PRO A 30 -0.82 1.35 2.77
C PRO A 30 -0.22 1.77 1.44
N SER A 31 -0.16 0.81 0.51
CA SER A 31 0.14 1.12 -0.88
C SER A 31 -1.09 1.75 -1.55
N LYS A 32 -0.88 2.28 -2.75
CA LYS A 32 -1.96 2.86 -3.55
C LYS A 32 -3.04 1.83 -3.84
N GLN A 33 -2.63 0.63 -4.24
CA GLN A 33 -3.56 -0.45 -4.55
C GLN A 33 -4.36 -0.90 -3.33
N GLN A 34 -3.71 -1.00 -2.18
CA GLN A 34 -4.39 -1.36 -0.94
C GLN A 34 -5.47 -0.34 -0.58
N THR A 35 -5.17 0.94 -0.78
CA THR A 35 -6.13 2.01 -0.51
C THR A 35 -7.34 1.90 -1.42
N LYS A 36 -7.13 1.66 -2.71
CA LYS A 36 -8.23 1.48 -3.66
C LYS A 36 -9.12 0.30 -3.26
N THR A 37 -8.51 -0.83 -2.93
CA THR A 37 -9.23 -2.02 -2.54
C THR A 37 -10.05 -1.79 -1.27
N TYR A 38 -9.46 -1.10 -0.30
CA TYR A 38 -10.14 -0.76 0.94
C TYR A 38 -11.39 0.08 0.68
N LEU A 39 -11.25 1.13 -0.12
CA LEU A 39 -12.37 2.02 -0.42
C LEU A 39 -13.48 1.29 -1.18
N LEU A 40 -13.12 0.43 -2.12
CA LEU A 40 -14.12 -0.37 -2.83
C LEU A 40 -14.89 -1.29 -1.89
N LYS A 41 -14.19 -1.96 -1.01
CA LYS A 41 -14.84 -2.86 -0.05
C LYS A 41 -15.78 -2.11 0.89
N LYS A 42 -15.37 -0.93 1.34
CA LYS A 42 -16.21 -0.11 2.19
C LYS A 42 -17.46 0.36 1.46
N TYR A 43 -17.32 0.77 0.21
CA TYR A 43 -18.46 1.19 -0.59
C TYR A 43 -19.45 0.04 -0.78
N LEU A 44 -18.95 -1.14 -1.17
CA LEU A 44 -19.82 -2.30 -1.42
C LEU A 44 -20.56 -2.72 -0.16
N ARG A 45 -19.90 -2.69 0.98
CA ARG A 45 -20.52 -3.04 2.26
C ARG A 45 -21.62 -2.06 2.64
N LYS A 46 -21.35 -0.77 2.47
CA LYS A 46 -22.30 0.27 2.86
C LYS A 46 -23.56 0.25 2.02
N PHE A 47 -23.42 0.03 0.72
CA PHE A 47 -24.54 0.07 -0.21
C PHE A 47 -25.05 -1.32 -0.59
N GLN A 48 -24.49 -2.36 0.05
CA GLN A 48 -24.87 -3.75 -0.20
C GLN A 48 -24.86 -4.11 -1.68
N GLY A 49 -23.93 -3.47 -2.41
CA GLY A 49 -23.81 -3.69 -3.84
C GLY A 49 -22.96 -4.90 -4.15
N THR A 50 -23.31 -5.59 -5.23
CA THR A 50 -22.49 -6.67 -5.77
C THR A 50 -21.68 -6.21 -6.96
N LYS A 51 -21.98 -5.02 -7.44
CA LYS A 51 -21.37 -4.41 -8.61
C LYS A 51 -20.91 -3.01 -8.30
N VAL A 52 -19.68 -2.70 -8.69
CA VAL A 52 -19.17 -1.34 -8.56
C VAL A 52 -19.47 -0.59 -9.84
N LYS A 53 -20.12 0.55 -9.72
CA LYS A 53 -20.41 1.38 -10.87
C LYS A 53 -19.15 2.09 -11.33
N LYS A 54 -19.08 2.37 -12.62
CA LYS A 54 -17.95 3.05 -13.21
C LYS A 54 -17.67 4.39 -12.52
N GLU A 55 -18.73 5.13 -12.18
CA GLU A 55 -18.59 6.42 -11.52
C GLU A 55 -17.91 6.30 -10.15
N VAL A 56 -18.21 5.23 -9.40
CA VAL A 56 -17.58 5.00 -8.10
C VAL A 56 -16.11 4.69 -8.27
N THR A 57 -15.77 3.88 -9.26
CA THR A 57 -14.37 3.58 -9.56
C THR A 57 -13.61 4.86 -9.90
N GLU A 58 -14.20 5.74 -10.69
CA GLU A 58 -13.59 7.02 -11.05
C GLU A 58 -13.40 7.91 -9.82
N ILE A 59 -14.38 7.95 -8.93
CA ILE A 59 -14.27 8.73 -7.69
C ILE A 59 -13.09 8.22 -6.86
N ILE A 60 -12.99 6.91 -6.69
CA ILE A 60 -11.91 6.29 -5.91
C ILE A 60 -10.56 6.57 -6.56
N ASP A 61 -10.46 6.43 -7.87
CA ASP A 61 -9.23 6.70 -8.60
C ASP A 61 -8.79 8.16 -8.43
N ASN A 62 -9.74 9.08 -8.49
CA ASN A 62 -9.45 10.51 -8.31
C ASN A 62 -8.98 10.80 -6.90
N ILE A 63 -9.60 10.20 -5.89
CA ILE A 63 -9.19 10.36 -4.50
C ILE A 63 -7.76 9.87 -4.30
N VAL A 64 -7.46 8.68 -4.80
CA VAL A 64 -6.14 8.07 -4.65
C VAL A 64 -5.08 8.89 -5.38
N SER A 65 -5.38 9.34 -6.60
CA SER A 65 -4.46 10.19 -7.37
C SER A 65 -4.15 11.49 -6.64
N ASN A 66 -5.18 12.10 -6.05
CA ASN A 66 -5.02 13.33 -5.30
C ASN A 66 -4.13 13.12 -4.08
N LEU A 67 -4.34 12.02 -3.36
CA LEU A 67 -3.54 11.69 -2.18
C LEU A 67 -2.09 11.40 -2.56
N GLU A 68 -1.89 10.77 -3.70
CA GLU A 68 -0.54 10.52 -4.23
C GLU A 68 0.14 11.84 -4.57
N ASN A 69 -0.56 12.75 -5.23
CA ASN A 69 -0.01 14.06 -5.59
C ASN A 69 0.37 14.89 -4.37
N LYS A 70 -0.35 14.71 -3.26
CA LYS A 70 -0.06 15.40 -2.00
C LYS A 70 0.94 14.65 -1.14
N ASN A 71 1.49 13.55 -1.63
CA ASN A 71 2.48 12.71 -0.91
C ASN A 71 1.92 12.00 0.32
N PHE A 72 0.62 11.84 0.44
CA PHE A 72 0.03 10.99 1.47
C PHE A 72 0.15 9.52 1.10
N LEU A 73 0.24 9.22 -0.20
CA LEU A 73 0.48 7.88 -0.73
C LEU A 73 1.74 7.93 -1.59
N ASN A 74 2.66 7.02 -1.37
CA ASN A 74 3.89 6.96 -2.16
C ASN A 74 4.36 5.51 -2.23
N ASP A 75 4.13 4.87 -3.37
CA ASP A 75 4.50 3.47 -3.56
C ASP A 75 6.01 3.24 -3.54
N ASN A 76 6.82 4.25 -3.89
CA ASN A 76 8.27 4.12 -3.78
C ASN A 76 8.69 3.99 -2.32
N ILE A 77 8.16 4.84 -1.47
CA ILE A 77 8.46 4.80 -0.04
C ILE A 77 7.92 3.51 0.57
N PHE A 78 6.70 3.14 0.20
CA PHE A 78 6.09 1.89 0.66
C PHE A 78 6.97 0.69 0.28
N SER A 79 7.37 0.62 -0.97
CA SER A 79 8.19 -0.47 -1.50
C SER A 79 9.53 -0.57 -0.78
N ASP A 80 10.23 0.56 -0.63
CA ASP A 80 11.54 0.59 0.03
C ASP A 80 11.44 0.16 1.48
N SER A 81 10.48 0.70 2.20
CA SER A 81 10.28 0.41 3.62
C SER A 81 9.91 -1.05 3.84
N ARG A 82 8.97 -1.56 3.05
CA ARG A 82 8.50 -2.93 3.19
C ARG A 82 9.58 -3.93 2.80
N ALA A 83 10.32 -3.62 1.75
CA ALA A 83 11.41 -4.49 1.30
C ALA A 83 12.48 -4.63 2.38
N ARG A 84 12.83 -3.53 3.03
CA ARG A 84 13.82 -3.56 4.11
C ARG A 84 13.34 -4.38 5.30
N ILE A 85 12.10 -4.20 5.69
CA ILE A 85 11.53 -4.95 6.81
C ILE A 85 11.58 -6.44 6.51
N LEU A 86 11.15 -6.84 5.32
CA LEU A 86 11.13 -8.25 4.94
C LEU A 86 12.53 -8.82 4.82
N PHE A 87 13.46 -8.04 4.28
CA PHE A 87 14.84 -8.49 4.17
C PHE A 87 15.48 -8.72 5.54
N ARG A 88 15.22 -7.82 6.48
CA ARG A 88 15.71 -7.97 7.86
C ARG A 88 15.13 -9.18 8.55
N ARG A 89 13.94 -9.60 8.15
CA ARG A 89 13.31 -10.82 8.67
C ARG A 89 13.87 -12.08 8.02
N GLY A 90 14.78 -11.94 7.05
CA GLY A 90 15.42 -13.08 6.41
C GLY A 90 14.75 -13.59 5.14
N TYR A 91 13.81 -12.83 4.60
CA TYR A 91 13.15 -13.22 3.36
C TYR A 91 14.10 -13.06 2.18
N SER A 92 14.01 -14.00 1.24
CA SER A 92 14.80 -13.92 0.00
C SER A 92 14.30 -12.77 -0.87
N LEU A 93 15.14 -12.29 -1.78
CA LEU A 93 14.75 -11.22 -2.69
C LEU A 93 13.55 -11.63 -3.55
N ASN A 94 13.50 -12.91 -3.96
CA ASN A 94 12.35 -13.41 -4.72
C ASN A 94 11.06 -13.33 -3.92
N LYS A 95 11.09 -13.69 -2.65
CA LYS A 95 9.92 -13.62 -1.80
C LYS A 95 9.49 -12.18 -1.54
N ILE A 96 10.45 -11.29 -1.37
CA ILE A 96 10.17 -9.86 -1.21
C ILE A 96 9.50 -9.32 -2.46
N SER A 97 10.05 -9.64 -3.63
CA SER A 97 9.47 -9.22 -4.90
C SER A 97 8.02 -9.71 -5.04
N HIS A 98 7.79 -10.98 -4.72
CA HIS A 98 6.45 -11.56 -4.79
C HIS A 98 5.48 -10.86 -3.83
N SER A 99 5.92 -10.58 -2.61
CA SER A 99 5.10 -9.91 -1.62
C SER A 99 4.71 -8.50 -2.08
N LEU A 100 5.67 -7.76 -2.61
CA LEU A 100 5.41 -6.39 -3.09
C LEU A 100 4.45 -6.40 -4.28
N ARG A 101 4.61 -7.38 -5.17
CA ARG A 101 3.68 -7.52 -6.31
C ARG A 101 2.26 -7.76 -5.82
N GLY A 102 2.12 -8.57 -4.78
CA GLY A 102 0.82 -8.82 -4.16
C GLY A 102 0.18 -7.58 -3.55
N LYS A 103 0.98 -6.57 -3.23
CA LYS A 103 0.48 -5.29 -2.71
C LYS A 103 0.21 -4.27 -3.81
N GLY A 104 0.37 -4.67 -5.06
CA GLY A 104 0.08 -3.80 -6.19
C GLY A 104 1.23 -2.88 -6.60
N ILE A 105 2.45 -3.17 -6.14
CA ILE A 105 3.61 -2.37 -6.52
C ILE A 105 4.08 -2.81 -7.91
N ASP A 106 4.37 -1.86 -8.79
CA ASP A 106 4.83 -2.22 -10.11
C ASP A 106 6.28 -2.73 -10.09
N GLN A 107 6.64 -3.47 -11.13
CA GLN A 107 7.93 -4.16 -11.18
C GLN A 107 9.11 -3.19 -11.16
N GLN A 108 8.96 -2.02 -11.75
CA GLN A 108 10.03 -1.02 -11.75
C GLN A 108 10.37 -0.57 -10.34
N LYS A 109 9.35 -0.27 -9.54
CA LYS A 109 9.54 0.15 -8.16
C LYS A 109 10.12 -0.96 -7.30
N ILE A 110 9.66 -2.20 -7.54
CA ILE A 110 10.20 -3.38 -6.85
C ILE A 110 11.69 -3.50 -7.15
N ASN A 111 12.06 -3.42 -8.43
CA ASN A 111 13.46 -3.55 -8.83
C ASN A 111 14.34 -2.48 -8.19
N LEU A 112 13.86 -1.25 -8.13
CA LEU A 112 14.61 -0.17 -7.48
C LEU A 112 14.80 -0.43 -6.00
N SER A 113 13.78 -0.93 -5.32
CA SER A 113 13.88 -1.27 -3.91
C SER A 113 14.87 -2.39 -3.64
N LEU A 114 14.85 -3.43 -4.46
CA LEU A 114 15.78 -4.55 -4.34
C LEU A 114 17.21 -4.11 -4.63
N GLU A 115 17.39 -3.22 -5.59
CA GLU A 115 18.69 -2.64 -5.90
C GLU A 115 19.26 -1.89 -4.72
N LYS A 116 18.44 -1.11 -4.04
CA LYS A 116 18.87 -0.38 -2.83
C LYS A 116 19.30 -1.33 -1.72
N ILE A 117 18.59 -2.44 -1.56
CA ILE A 117 18.96 -3.46 -0.58
C ILE A 117 20.33 -4.06 -0.92
N LYS A 118 20.55 -4.38 -2.18
CA LYS A 118 21.84 -4.94 -2.63
C LYS A 118 22.99 -3.96 -2.34
N ASN A 119 22.76 -2.67 -2.58
CA ASN A 119 23.75 -1.64 -2.31
C ASN A 119 24.00 -1.46 -0.81
N GLU A 120 22.94 -1.48 -0.01
CA GLU A 120 23.03 -1.34 1.44
C GLU A 120 23.73 -2.55 2.08
N LYS A 121 23.68 -3.70 1.44
CA LYS A 121 24.33 -4.92 1.92
C LYS A 121 25.82 -4.74 2.11
N SER A 122 26.46 -3.86 1.34
CA SER A 122 27.90 -3.60 1.47
C SER A 122 28.22 -2.55 2.54
N ASP A 123 27.21 -1.94 3.14
CA ASP A 123 27.38 -0.97 4.21
C ASP A 123 27.67 -1.70 5.53
N PRO A 124 28.82 -1.44 6.19
CA PRO A 124 29.15 -2.15 7.43
C PRO A 124 28.08 -2.02 8.51
N ASP A 125 27.48 -0.84 8.66
CA ASP A 125 26.45 -0.63 9.67
C ASP A 125 25.21 -1.46 9.36
N PHE A 126 24.82 -1.50 8.09
CA PHE A 126 23.66 -2.30 7.68
C PHE A 126 23.92 -3.79 7.91
N VAL A 127 25.10 -4.29 7.52
CA VAL A 127 25.46 -5.69 7.71
C VAL A 127 25.46 -6.06 9.18
N SER A 128 25.98 -5.18 10.04
CA SER A 128 25.97 -5.40 11.49
C SER A 128 24.55 -5.48 12.03
N ALA A 129 23.67 -4.59 11.60
CA ALA A 129 22.27 -4.61 12.01
C ALA A 129 21.58 -5.91 11.57
N MET A 130 21.87 -6.37 10.35
CA MET A 130 21.33 -7.63 9.84
C MET A 130 21.76 -8.82 10.68
N LYS A 131 23.02 -8.87 11.04
CA LYS A 131 23.57 -9.95 11.88
C LYS A 131 22.88 -9.98 13.23
N ILE A 132 22.68 -8.83 13.85
CA ILE A 132 22.00 -8.72 15.12
C ILE A 132 20.56 -9.22 15.01
N CYS A 133 19.85 -8.82 13.96
CA CYS A 133 18.48 -9.26 13.74
C CYS A 133 18.38 -10.78 13.58
N LYS A 134 19.29 -11.37 12.83
CA LYS A 134 19.32 -12.82 12.62
C LYS A 134 19.59 -13.56 13.93
N LYS A 135 20.49 -13.05 14.73
CA LYS A 135 20.78 -13.62 16.03
C LYS A 135 19.57 -13.61 16.95
N LYS A 136 18.84 -12.52 16.97
CA LYS A 136 17.67 -12.38 17.83
C LYS A 136 16.48 -13.22 17.38
N ARG A 137 16.48 -13.69 16.16
CA ARG A 137 15.42 -14.55 15.63
C ARG A 137 15.74 -16.01 15.90
N ILE A 138 15.81 -16.35 17.16
CA ILE A 138 16.18 -17.71 17.57
C ILE A 138 14.96 -18.61 17.63
N GLY A 139 13.84 -18.10 18.04
CA GLY A 139 12.65 -18.90 18.15
C GLY A 139 12.05 -19.26 16.81
N PRO A 140 10.98 -20.08 16.80
CA PRO A 140 10.28 -20.41 15.57
C PRO A 140 9.82 -19.15 14.90
N GLN A 141 10.21 -19.02 13.65
CA GLN A 141 9.85 -17.85 12.89
C GLN A 141 8.68 -18.17 11.99
N ARG A 142 7.91 -17.24 11.82
CA ARG A 142 6.75 -17.36 10.96
C ARG A 142 7.16 -17.47 9.52
#